data_886559459f4df8427520f323881d9c66
#
_entry.id   886559459f4df8427520f323881d9c66
#
_cell.length_a   1.000
_cell.length_b   1.000
_cell.length_c   1.000
_cell.angle_alpha   90.00
_cell.angle_beta   90.00
_cell.angle_gamma   90.00
#
_symmetry.space_group_name_H-M   'P 1'
#
loop_
_entity.id
_entity.type
_entity.pdbx_description
1 polymer ?
#
loop_
_entity_poly.entity_id
_entity_poly.type
_entity_poly.pdbx_seq_one_letter_code
_entity_poly.pdbx_strand_id
1 'polypeptide(L)' 'TPVIKCSICTGEQVAGFQDNATKAFEDIMLIQDASDLAHFREMYDIIGDIKKIY' A
#
# COMPACT_ATOMS: atom_id res chain seq x y z
N THR A 1 -7.16 5.75 -4.33
CA THR A 1 -7.38 4.98 -3.10
C THR A 1 -6.09 4.33 -2.65
N PRO A 2 -5.64 4.57 -1.42
CA PRO A 2 -4.42 3.91 -0.91
C PRO A 2 -4.70 2.43 -0.67
N VAL A 3 -3.78 1.58 -1.13
CA VAL A 3 -3.87 0.14 -0.92
C VAL A 3 -2.50 -0.44 -0.64
N ILE A 4 -2.48 -1.59 0.02
CA ILE A 4 -1.27 -2.38 0.21
C ILE A 4 -1.43 -3.65 -0.61
N LYS A 5 -0.54 -3.83 -1.57
CA LYS A 5 -0.53 -5.04 -2.39
C LYS A 5 0.41 -6.06 -1.76
N CYS A 6 -0.12 -7.20 -1.37
CA CYS A 6 0.66 -8.26 -0.73
C CYS A 6 1.00 -9.33 -1.75
N SER A 7 2.26 -9.75 -1.76
CA SER A 7 2.71 -10.86 -2.59
C SER A 7 2.65 -12.14 -1.78
N ILE A 8 1.89 -13.10 -2.24
CA ILE A 8 1.74 -14.39 -1.55
C ILE A 8 3.02 -15.20 -1.65
N CYS A 9 3.70 -15.11 -2.78
CA CYS A 9 4.89 -15.93 -3.06
C CYS A 9 6.12 -15.48 -2.28
N THR A 10 6.32 -14.17 -2.18
CA THR A 10 7.53 -13.62 -1.55
C THR A 10 7.29 -13.05 -0.17
N GLY A 11 6.03 -12.81 0.18
CA GLY A 11 5.68 -12.17 1.45
C GLY A 11 5.93 -10.68 1.46
N GLU A 12 6.28 -10.08 0.33
CA GLU A 12 6.52 -8.65 0.26
C GLU A 12 5.21 -7.88 0.20
N GLN A 13 5.25 -6.67 0.72
CA GLN A 13 4.10 -5.77 0.68
C GLN A 13 4.53 -4.47 0.03
N VAL A 14 3.70 -3.97 -0.88
CA VAL A 14 3.97 -2.73 -1.59
C VAL A 14 2.82 -1.77 -1.34
N ALA A 15 3.14 -0.59 -0.82
CA ALA A 15 2.15 0.46 -0.61
C ALA A 15 2.03 1.29 -1.88
N GLY A 16 0.81 1.65 -2.22
CA GLY A 16 0.58 2.48 -3.40
C GLY A 16 -0.86 2.94 -3.49
N PHE A 17 -1.23 3.43 -4.65
CA PHE A 17 -2.57 3.91 -4.91
C PHE A 17 -3.18 3.16 -6.08
N GLN A 18 -4.45 2.81 -5.95
CA GLN A 18 -5.19 2.16 -7.00
C GLN A 18 -6.26 3.10 -7.53
N ASP A 19 -6.36 3.20 -8.86
CA ASP A 19 -7.41 3.96 -9.51
C ASP A 19 -8.69 3.13 -9.49
N ASN A 20 -9.77 3.69 -8.99
CA ASN A 20 -11.05 2.98 -8.90
C ASN A 20 -11.70 2.77 -10.26
N ALA A 21 -11.42 3.63 -11.22
CA ALA A 21 -12.01 3.55 -12.55
C ALA A 21 -11.32 2.50 -13.42
N THR A 22 -9.99 2.51 -13.44
CA THR A 22 -9.21 1.64 -14.33
C THR A 22 -8.63 0.42 -13.61
N LYS A 23 -8.66 0.41 -12.28
CA LYS A 23 -8.04 -0.61 -11.44
C LYS A 23 -6.52 -0.65 -11.56
N ALA A 24 -5.92 0.38 -12.14
CA ALA A 24 -4.47 0.49 -12.24
C ALA A 24 -3.86 0.73 -10.86
N PHE A 25 -2.74 0.08 -10.59
CA PHE A 25 -2.04 0.22 -9.33
C PHE A 25 -0.70 0.90 -9.55
N GLU A 26 -0.41 1.92 -8.75
CA GLU A 26 0.85 2.63 -8.82
C GLU A 26 1.65 2.36 -7.56
N ASP A 27 2.83 1.77 -7.73
CA ASP A 27 3.74 1.48 -6.62
C ASP A 27 4.33 2.76 -6.08
N ILE A 28 4.28 2.95 -4.77
CA ILE A 28 4.88 4.11 -4.12
C ILE A 28 6.10 3.68 -3.32
N MET A 29 5.97 2.68 -2.45
CA MET A 29 7.09 2.23 -1.65
C MET A 29 6.90 0.78 -1.22
N LEU A 30 8.03 0.12 -0.95
CA LEU A 30 8.03 -1.23 -0.42
C LEU A 30 7.87 -1.19 1.10
N ILE A 31 6.95 -1.97 1.62
CA ILE A 31 6.73 -2.08 3.05
C ILE A 31 7.44 -3.31 3.57
N GLN A 32 8.47 -3.11 4.36
CA GLN A 32 9.26 -4.21 4.94
C GLN A 32 8.89 -4.48 6.39
N ASP A 33 8.42 -3.46 7.09
CA ASP A 33 8.01 -3.58 8.48
C ASP A 33 6.96 -2.53 8.84
N ALA A 34 6.52 -2.52 10.09
CA ALA A 34 5.50 -1.60 10.55
C ALA A 34 5.94 -0.14 10.46
N SER A 35 7.23 0.13 10.57
CA SER A 35 7.73 1.50 10.45
C SER A 35 7.52 2.05 9.05
N ASP A 36 7.73 1.23 8.03
CA ASP A 36 7.50 1.63 6.65
C ASP A 36 6.02 1.94 6.41
N LEU A 37 5.14 1.13 6.97
CA LEU A 37 3.71 1.37 6.84
C LEU A 37 3.30 2.68 7.53
N ALA A 38 3.81 2.93 8.73
CA ALA A 38 3.54 4.15 9.44
C ALA A 38 4.06 5.36 8.66
N HIS A 39 5.24 5.24 8.08
CA HIS A 39 5.83 6.29 7.27
C HIS A 39 4.97 6.61 6.05
N PHE A 40 4.48 5.58 5.37
CA PHE A 40 3.60 5.77 4.22
C PHE A 40 2.32 6.50 4.60
N ARG A 41 1.70 6.11 5.70
CA ARG A 41 0.48 6.76 6.18
C ARG A 41 0.73 8.21 6.56
N GLU A 42 1.85 8.48 7.21
CA GLU A 42 2.20 9.83 7.62
C GLU A 42 2.53 10.71 6.43
N MET A 43 3.25 10.18 5.46
CA MET A 43 3.67 10.91 4.27
C MET A 43 2.48 11.38 3.43
N TYR A 44 1.42 10.59 3.38
CA TYR A 44 0.23 10.90 2.58
C TYR A 44 -0.98 11.26 3.44
N ASP A 45 -0.77 11.44 4.74
CA ASP A 45 -1.80 11.88 5.68
C ASP A 45 -3.03 10.96 5.65
N ILE A 46 -2.78 9.66 5.58
CA ILE A 46 -3.84 8.66 5.49
C ILE A 46 -4.40 8.38 6.88
N ILE A 47 -5.69 8.56 7.04
CA ILE A 47 -6.40 8.32 8.28
C ILE A 47 -7.30 7.10 8.09
N GLY A 48 -7.27 6.18 9.05
CA GLY A 48 -8.08 4.98 8.99
C GLY A 48 -7.34 3.80 8.38
N ASP A 49 -8.08 2.77 8.03
CA ASP A 49 -7.50 1.52 7.55
C ASP A 49 -7.16 1.61 6.07
N ILE A 50 -6.06 0.96 5.71
CA ILE A 50 -5.64 0.82 4.32
C ILE A 50 -6.03 -0.57 3.86
N LYS A 51 -6.70 -0.65 2.72
CA LYS A 51 -7.12 -1.93 2.16
C LYS A 51 -5.92 -2.72 1.68
N LYS A 52 -5.89 -4.02 1.99
CA LYS A 52 -4.87 -4.93 1.50
C LYS A 52 -5.44 -5.75 0.35
N ILE A 53 -4.65 -5.89 -0.70
CA ILE A 53 -5.02 -6.71 -1.86
C ILE A 53 -3.92 -7.73 -2.11
N TYR A 54 -4.29 -8.82 -2.75
CA TYR A 54 -3.39 -9.94 -3.02
C TYR A 54 -3.23 -10.21 -4.50
#